data_aed3f0d8f606eea52df0b2ebcc8d9713
#
_entry.id   aed3f0d8f606eea52df0b2ebcc8d9713
#
_cell.length_a   1.000
_cell.length_b   1.000
_cell.length_c   1.000
_cell.angle_alpha   90.00
_cell.angle_beta   90.00
_cell.angle_gamma   90.00
#
_symmetry.space_group_name_H-M   'P 1'
#
loop_
_entity.id
_entity.type
_entity.pdbx_description
1 polymer ?
#
loop_
_entity_poly.entity_id
_entity_poly.type
_entity_poly.pdbx_seq_one_letter_code
_entity_poly.pdbx_strand_id
1 'polypeptide(L)'
;MYFKDGAKVSKGQRLYSIDQQLYNANYQQAVANQLVQETNMMKAQKDADRYHELDKKDAIAKQQVDYADAALEAAKRQVDAAKANVNAVRANVSFATIVAPFSGTIGISMVRSGTSVVAGQTVLNTISTDNPIAVDFAVDQKEVYRFSQLQLAQKPNDSTFTIAFGNDIYPLHGSINLIDRAVDPQTGNY
;
A
#
# COMPACT_ATOMS: atom_id res chain seq x y z
N MET A 1 8.24 14.48 13.20
CA MET A 1 6.97 13.94 13.74
C MET A 1 5.93 15.03 13.66
N TYR A 2 4.70 14.72 13.20
CA TYR A 2 3.63 15.70 12.93
C TYR A 2 2.37 15.45 13.74
N PHE A 3 2.49 14.77 14.88
CA PHE A 3 1.40 14.45 15.80
C PHE A 3 1.89 14.52 17.24
N LYS A 4 0.95 14.52 18.18
CA LYS A 4 1.21 14.31 19.63
C LYS A 4 0.76 12.90 20.01
N ASP A 5 1.46 12.26 20.93
CA ASP A 5 1.08 10.96 21.47
C ASP A 5 -0.34 11.02 22.05
N GLY A 6 -1.16 10.01 21.76
CA GLY A 6 -2.56 9.96 22.16
C GLY A 6 -3.52 10.83 21.33
N ALA A 7 -3.06 11.52 20.29
CA ALA A 7 -3.93 12.37 19.47
C ALA A 7 -4.79 11.54 18.50
N LYS A 8 -5.95 12.10 18.13
CA LYS A 8 -6.74 11.59 17.01
C LYS A 8 -6.08 11.96 15.69
N VAL A 9 -5.96 11.00 14.81
CA VAL A 9 -5.41 11.15 13.46
C VAL A 9 -6.43 10.74 12.41
N SER A 10 -6.42 11.44 11.28
CA SER A 10 -7.28 11.12 10.14
C SER A 10 -6.53 10.29 9.11
N LYS A 11 -7.24 9.43 8.36
CA LYS A 11 -6.67 8.69 7.22
C LYS A 11 -5.95 9.63 6.27
N GLY A 12 -4.70 9.28 5.91
CA GLY A 12 -3.84 10.08 5.04
C GLY A 12 -3.10 11.22 5.75
N GLN A 13 -3.34 11.45 7.05
CA GLN A 13 -2.60 12.45 7.81
C GLN A 13 -1.13 12.05 7.91
N ARG A 14 -0.22 13.01 7.65
CA ARG A 14 1.22 12.79 7.75
C ARG A 14 1.64 12.60 9.21
N LEU A 15 2.36 11.51 9.48
CA LEU A 15 2.80 11.14 10.83
C LEU A 15 4.30 11.35 11.01
N TYR A 16 5.09 10.78 10.11
CA TYR A 16 6.55 10.86 10.15
C TYR A 16 7.10 11.28 8.80
N SER A 17 8.25 11.92 8.81
CA SER A 17 9.09 12.15 7.66
C SER A 17 10.46 11.50 7.93
N ILE A 18 10.86 10.61 7.06
CA ILE A 18 12.18 10.00 7.05
C ILE A 18 13.08 10.87 6.16
N ASP A 19 14.38 10.86 6.37
CA ASP A 19 15.32 11.57 5.51
C ASP A 19 15.20 11.07 4.07
N GLN A 20 14.93 11.98 3.16
CA GLN A 20 14.65 11.69 1.75
C GLN A 20 15.84 11.99 0.82
N GLN A 21 16.96 12.51 1.34
CA GLN A 21 18.06 12.98 0.51
C GLN A 21 18.56 11.91 -0.46
N LEU A 22 18.86 10.72 0.08
CA LEU A 22 19.35 9.59 -0.72
C LEU A 22 18.30 9.09 -1.73
N TYR A 23 17.04 8.99 -1.30
CA TYR A 23 15.95 8.55 -2.18
C TYR A 23 15.69 9.53 -3.32
N ASN A 24 15.72 10.83 -3.03
CA ASN A 24 15.57 11.88 -4.04
C ASN A 24 16.77 11.89 -5.04
N ALA A 25 17.99 11.70 -4.57
CA ALA A 25 19.15 11.60 -5.43
C ALA A 25 19.04 10.41 -6.40
N ASN A 26 18.66 9.24 -5.90
CA ASN A 26 18.44 8.04 -6.71
C ASN A 26 17.29 8.24 -7.72
N TYR A 27 16.23 8.92 -7.32
CA TYR A 27 15.11 9.24 -8.22
C TYR A 27 15.56 10.16 -9.34
N GLN A 28 16.30 11.23 -9.05
CA GLN A 28 16.83 12.13 -10.06
C GLN A 28 17.79 11.43 -11.02
N GLN A 29 18.64 10.52 -10.52
CA GLN A 29 19.51 9.72 -11.35
C GLN A 29 18.72 8.81 -12.31
N ALA A 30 17.64 8.16 -11.82
CA ALA A 30 16.79 7.33 -12.64
C ALA A 30 16.07 8.16 -13.73
N VAL A 31 15.57 9.35 -13.39
CA VAL A 31 14.97 10.29 -14.35
C VAL A 31 15.97 10.73 -15.41
N ALA A 32 17.19 11.08 -15.02
CA ALA A 32 18.24 11.45 -15.96
C ALA A 32 18.57 10.30 -16.94
N ASN A 33 18.63 9.05 -16.43
CA ASN A 33 18.83 7.89 -17.29
C ASN A 33 17.67 7.66 -18.26
N GLN A 34 16.41 7.85 -17.81
CA GLN A 34 15.24 7.81 -18.70
C GLN A 34 15.37 8.83 -19.85
N LEU A 35 15.77 10.07 -19.55
CA LEU A 35 15.95 11.13 -20.54
C LEU A 35 17.01 10.76 -21.58
N VAL A 36 18.09 10.09 -21.18
CA VAL A 36 19.12 9.57 -22.10
C VAL A 36 18.50 8.54 -23.05
N GLN A 37 17.69 7.58 -22.54
CA GLN A 37 17.03 6.58 -23.39
C GLN A 37 15.99 7.23 -24.34
N GLU A 38 15.27 8.22 -23.87
CA GLU A 38 14.32 8.99 -24.73
C GLU A 38 15.07 9.72 -25.86
N THR A 39 16.23 10.27 -25.57
CA THR A 39 17.09 10.90 -26.59
C THR A 39 17.59 9.88 -27.62
N ASN A 40 17.99 8.69 -27.19
CA ASN A 40 18.40 7.60 -28.07
C ASN A 40 17.22 7.12 -28.94
N MET A 41 16.03 7.01 -28.37
CA MET A 41 14.81 6.66 -29.12
C MET A 41 14.49 7.74 -30.17
N MET A 42 14.58 9.03 -29.82
CA MET A 42 14.36 10.11 -30.78
C MET A 42 15.37 10.07 -31.94
N LYS A 43 16.63 9.70 -31.67
CA LYS A 43 17.63 9.51 -32.72
C LYS A 43 17.22 8.34 -33.63
N ALA A 44 16.91 7.17 -33.06
CA ALA A 44 16.50 6.01 -33.82
C ALA A 44 15.22 6.26 -34.64
N GLN A 45 14.26 7.04 -34.11
CA GLN A 45 13.06 7.45 -34.83
C GLN A 45 13.40 8.29 -36.07
N LYS A 46 14.28 9.29 -35.92
CA LYS A 46 14.71 10.13 -37.06
C LYS A 46 15.45 9.33 -38.12
N ASP A 47 16.22 8.33 -37.72
CA ASP A 47 16.93 7.47 -38.67
C ASP A 47 15.94 6.55 -39.41
N ALA A 48 14.97 5.94 -38.70
CA ALA A 48 13.90 5.13 -39.31
C ALA A 48 13.07 5.98 -40.29
N ASP A 49 12.61 7.16 -39.86
CA ASP A 49 11.83 8.06 -40.72
C ASP A 49 12.59 8.42 -42.01
N ARG A 50 13.91 8.69 -41.90
CA ARG A 50 14.76 8.98 -43.04
C ARG A 50 14.88 7.79 -43.98
N TYR A 51 15.07 6.58 -43.46
CA TYR A 51 15.17 5.39 -44.29
C TYR A 51 13.85 5.05 -44.98
N HIS A 52 12.71 5.22 -44.30
CA HIS A 52 11.40 5.10 -44.95
C HIS A 52 11.20 6.10 -46.07
N GLU A 53 11.68 7.36 -45.94
CA GLU A 53 11.61 8.34 -47.04
C GLU A 53 12.51 7.97 -48.25
N LEU A 54 13.67 7.34 -47.98
CA LEU A 54 14.55 6.82 -49.03
C LEU A 54 13.97 5.59 -49.74
N ASP A 55 13.31 4.70 -48.98
CA ASP A 55 12.65 3.51 -49.50
C ASP A 55 11.50 3.88 -50.47
N LYS A 56 10.70 4.90 -50.15
CA LYS A 56 9.66 5.44 -51.04
C LYS A 56 10.20 5.91 -52.38
N LYS A 57 11.49 6.19 -52.45
CA LYS A 57 12.20 6.64 -53.69
C LYS A 57 13.03 5.56 -54.33
N ASP A 58 12.89 4.29 -53.86
CA ASP A 58 13.72 3.16 -54.29
C ASP A 58 15.23 3.43 -54.14
N ALA A 59 15.64 4.30 -53.22
CA ALA A 59 17.02 4.75 -53.04
C ALA A 59 17.81 3.95 -52.00
N ILE A 60 17.19 2.94 -51.36
CA ILE A 60 17.82 2.14 -50.27
C ILE A 60 17.35 0.70 -50.32
N ALA A 61 18.20 -0.21 -49.83
CA ALA A 61 17.82 -1.63 -49.67
C ALA A 61 16.83 -1.82 -48.52
N LYS A 62 15.76 -2.59 -48.73
CA LYS A 62 14.74 -2.91 -47.70
C LYS A 62 15.33 -3.42 -46.38
N GLN A 63 16.40 -4.18 -46.45
CA GLN A 63 17.12 -4.68 -45.28
C GLN A 63 17.59 -3.56 -44.34
N GLN A 64 17.96 -2.38 -44.88
CA GLN A 64 18.38 -1.24 -44.05
C GLN A 64 17.19 -0.58 -43.35
N VAL A 65 16.03 -0.57 -43.98
CA VAL A 65 14.79 -0.10 -43.36
C VAL A 65 14.41 -1.03 -42.19
N ASP A 66 14.42 -2.35 -42.44
CA ASP A 66 14.14 -3.34 -41.39
C ASP A 66 15.07 -3.21 -40.19
N TYR A 67 16.36 -2.95 -40.42
CA TYR A 67 17.32 -2.71 -39.34
C TYR A 67 17.02 -1.44 -38.56
N ALA A 68 16.64 -0.36 -39.25
CA ALA A 68 16.29 0.89 -38.59
C ALA A 68 15.02 0.76 -37.75
N ASP A 69 14.01 0.05 -38.27
CA ASP A 69 12.78 -0.25 -37.52
C ASP A 69 13.04 -1.13 -36.29
N ALA A 70 13.86 -2.16 -36.44
CA ALA A 70 14.28 -2.99 -35.31
C ALA A 70 15.07 -2.18 -34.25
N ALA A 71 15.94 -1.28 -34.69
CA ALA A 71 16.68 -0.39 -33.78
C ALA A 71 15.75 0.59 -33.04
N LEU A 72 14.74 1.13 -33.73
CA LEU A 72 13.73 1.98 -33.11
C LEU A 72 12.91 1.21 -32.09
N GLU A 73 12.46 0.00 -32.42
CA GLU A 73 11.70 -0.83 -31.50
C GLU A 73 12.54 -1.18 -30.26
N ALA A 74 13.80 -1.54 -30.44
CA ALA A 74 14.72 -1.76 -29.33
C ALA A 74 14.87 -0.53 -28.43
N ALA A 75 15.02 0.66 -29.03
CA ALA A 75 15.12 1.93 -28.29
C ALA A 75 13.83 2.23 -27.51
N LYS A 76 12.64 1.97 -28.08
CA LYS A 76 11.36 2.10 -27.38
C LYS A 76 11.32 1.21 -26.14
N ARG A 77 11.73 -0.07 -26.26
CA ARG A 77 11.78 -0.99 -25.09
C ARG A 77 12.74 -0.53 -24.01
N GLN A 78 13.85 0.09 -24.40
CA GLN A 78 14.79 0.68 -23.42
C GLN A 78 14.16 1.86 -22.67
N VAL A 79 13.38 2.71 -23.34
CA VAL A 79 12.62 3.78 -22.68
C VAL A 79 11.58 3.20 -21.72
N ASP A 80 10.85 2.16 -22.12
CA ASP A 80 9.85 1.51 -21.25
C ASP A 80 10.52 0.91 -19.98
N ALA A 81 11.67 0.27 -20.14
CA ALA A 81 12.45 -0.25 -19.02
C ALA A 81 12.94 0.86 -18.08
N ALA A 82 13.43 1.97 -18.65
CA ALA A 82 13.87 3.12 -17.85
C ALA A 82 12.69 3.78 -17.10
N LYS A 83 11.51 3.91 -17.73
CA LYS A 83 10.28 4.38 -17.06
C LYS A 83 9.85 3.48 -15.91
N ALA A 84 9.90 2.15 -16.10
CA ALA A 84 9.61 1.21 -15.04
C ALA A 84 10.56 1.39 -13.83
N ASN A 85 11.86 1.59 -14.10
CA ASN A 85 12.84 1.88 -13.05
C ASN A 85 12.54 3.19 -12.31
N VAL A 86 12.20 4.28 -13.03
CA VAL A 86 11.79 5.56 -12.42
C VAL A 86 10.59 5.36 -11.49
N ASN A 87 9.58 4.58 -11.92
CA ASN A 87 8.40 4.29 -11.10
C ASN A 87 8.76 3.50 -9.83
N ALA A 88 9.66 2.52 -9.94
CA ALA A 88 10.13 1.75 -8.79
C ALA A 88 10.87 2.62 -7.76
N VAL A 89 11.79 3.48 -8.24
CA VAL A 89 12.53 4.40 -7.36
C VAL A 89 11.61 5.48 -6.76
N ARG A 90 10.61 5.95 -7.52
CA ARG A 90 9.60 6.90 -7.03
C ARG A 90 8.77 6.31 -5.87
N ALA A 91 8.45 5.03 -5.92
CA ALA A 91 7.77 4.36 -4.82
C ALA A 91 8.58 4.43 -3.52
N ASN A 92 9.91 4.25 -3.60
CA ASN A 92 10.80 4.38 -2.44
C ASN A 92 10.78 5.80 -1.84
N VAL A 93 10.71 6.84 -2.68
CA VAL A 93 10.56 8.23 -2.20
C VAL A 93 9.23 8.41 -1.45
N SER A 94 8.15 7.80 -1.93
CA SER A 94 6.84 7.91 -1.27
C SER A 94 6.82 7.25 0.11
N PHE A 95 7.55 6.16 0.31
CA PHE A 95 7.67 5.47 1.59
C PHE A 95 8.43 6.28 2.66
N ALA A 96 9.19 7.29 2.27
CA ALA A 96 9.84 8.18 3.22
C ALA A 96 8.87 9.16 3.92
N THR A 97 7.62 9.24 3.46
CA THR A 97 6.54 9.96 4.16
C THR A 97 5.54 8.96 4.69
N ILE A 98 5.50 8.77 6.00
CA ILE A 98 4.58 7.85 6.65
C ILE A 98 3.28 8.59 6.97
N VAL A 99 2.18 8.05 6.48
CA VAL A 99 0.82 8.57 6.69
C VAL A 99 -0.05 7.56 7.43
N ALA A 100 -1.10 8.05 8.10
CA ALA A 100 -2.06 7.19 8.78
C ALA A 100 -2.87 6.36 7.76
N PRO A 101 -2.90 5.03 7.85
CA PRO A 101 -3.64 4.17 6.92
C PRO A 101 -5.15 4.25 7.14
N PHE A 102 -5.59 4.58 8.33
CA PHE A 102 -7.00 4.79 8.72
C PHE A 102 -7.09 5.87 9.81
N SER A 103 -8.28 6.34 10.08
CA SER A 103 -8.54 7.32 11.16
C SER A 103 -8.67 6.59 12.49
N GLY A 104 -8.07 7.14 13.55
CA GLY A 104 -8.07 6.53 14.88
C GLY A 104 -7.28 7.33 15.87
N THR A 105 -6.96 6.74 17.02
CA THR A 105 -6.11 7.32 18.06
C THR A 105 -4.70 6.73 17.93
N ILE A 106 -3.71 7.60 17.79
CA ILE A 106 -2.31 7.17 17.70
C ILE A 106 -1.74 6.95 19.11
N GLY A 107 -1.01 5.86 19.30
CA GLY A 107 -0.35 5.53 20.58
C GLY A 107 0.89 6.38 20.86
N ILE A 108 1.70 5.89 21.79
CA ILE A 108 2.99 6.50 22.13
C ILE A 108 4.01 6.14 21.05
N SER A 109 4.77 7.11 20.59
CA SER A 109 5.83 6.88 19.60
C SER A 109 6.95 6.01 20.16
N MET A 110 7.27 4.91 19.46
CA MET A 110 8.36 4.00 19.83
C MET A 110 9.73 4.48 19.32
N VAL A 111 9.73 5.53 18.49
CA VAL A 111 10.95 6.09 17.90
C VAL A 111 11.04 7.58 18.15
N ARG A 112 12.26 8.11 18.19
CA ARG A 112 12.52 9.55 18.36
C ARG A 112 13.12 10.10 17.07
N SER A 113 13.08 11.44 16.95
CA SER A 113 13.76 12.12 15.84
C SER A 113 15.25 11.81 15.86
N GLY A 114 15.80 11.41 14.70
CA GLY A 114 17.19 10.96 14.57
C GLY A 114 17.41 9.46 14.74
N THR A 115 16.39 8.67 15.09
CA THR A 115 16.50 7.22 15.15
C THR A 115 16.55 6.65 13.74
N SER A 116 17.47 5.71 13.49
CA SER A 116 17.52 4.94 12.24
C SER A 116 16.38 3.92 12.23
N VAL A 117 15.68 3.84 11.10
CA VAL A 117 14.54 2.95 10.91
C VAL A 117 14.74 2.04 9.70
N VAL A 118 14.32 0.79 9.83
CA VAL A 118 14.41 -0.22 8.76
C VAL A 118 13.01 -0.62 8.34
N ALA A 119 12.74 -0.52 7.02
CA ALA A 119 11.44 -0.89 6.47
C ALA A 119 11.10 -2.36 6.78
N GLY A 120 9.89 -2.60 7.26
CA GLY A 120 9.38 -3.92 7.60
C GLY A 120 9.88 -4.50 8.94
N GLN A 121 10.81 -3.82 9.64
CA GLN A 121 11.34 -4.29 10.91
C GLN A 121 11.05 -3.32 12.07
N THR A 122 11.17 -2.02 11.85
CA THR A 122 11.01 -1.03 12.91
C THR A 122 9.54 -0.62 13.04
N VAL A 123 8.96 -0.92 14.20
CA VAL A 123 7.63 -0.42 14.56
C VAL A 123 7.77 1.03 15.01
N LEU A 124 7.11 1.95 14.31
CA LEU A 124 7.16 3.37 14.61
C LEU A 124 6.13 3.77 15.64
N ASN A 125 4.90 3.28 15.46
CA ASN A 125 3.76 3.57 16.32
C ASN A 125 2.62 2.58 16.06
N THR A 126 1.61 2.59 16.92
CA THR A 126 0.35 1.87 16.73
C THR A 126 -0.79 2.88 16.59
N ILE A 127 -1.76 2.57 15.73
CA ILE A 127 -3.00 3.35 15.61
C ILE A 127 -4.14 2.39 15.93
N SER A 128 -5.01 2.77 16.86
CA SER A 128 -6.21 2.04 17.21
C SER A 128 -7.46 2.77 16.78
N THR A 129 -8.50 2.04 16.40
CA THR A 129 -9.83 2.58 16.17
C THR A 129 -10.68 2.35 17.40
N ASP A 130 -11.45 3.35 17.78
CA ASP A 130 -12.39 3.24 18.90
C ASP A 130 -13.80 2.79 18.45
N ASN A 131 -14.03 2.75 17.13
CA ASN A 131 -15.30 2.36 16.52
C ASN A 131 -15.09 1.83 15.09
N PRO A 132 -15.48 0.61 14.76
CA PRO A 132 -16.05 -0.41 15.68
C PRO A 132 -14.98 -1.06 16.57
N ILE A 133 -15.39 -1.50 17.76
CA ILE A 133 -14.58 -2.35 18.64
C ILE A 133 -15.07 -3.80 18.47
N ALA A 134 -14.15 -4.73 18.22
CA ALA A 134 -14.42 -6.16 18.27
C ALA A 134 -14.09 -6.69 19.68
N VAL A 135 -14.95 -7.55 20.19
CA VAL A 135 -14.75 -8.25 21.47
C VAL A 135 -14.86 -9.73 21.17
N ASP A 136 -13.79 -10.46 21.44
CA ASP A 136 -13.75 -11.90 21.30
C ASP A 136 -14.02 -12.54 22.67
N PHE A 137 -14.93 -13.51 22.71
CA PHE A 137 -15.23 -14.27 23.92
C PHE A 137 -15.46 -15.74 23.57
N ALA A 138 -15.02 -16.62 24.45
CA ALA A 138 -15.19 -18.05 24.29
C ALA A 138 -16.61 -18.48 24.69
N VAL A 139 -17.19 -19.35 23.90
CA VAL A 139 -18.54 -19.89 24.10
C VAL A 139 -18.47 -21.42 24.29
N ASP A 140 -19.14 -21.97 25.30
CA ASP A 140 -19.28 -23.40 25.47
C ASP A 140 -19.96 -24.03 24.26
N GLN A 141 -19.47 -25.19 23.82
CA GLN A 141 -20.03 -25.93 22.67
C GLN A 141 -21.55 -26.12 22.75
N LYS A 142 -22.10 -26.28 23.96
CA LYS A 142 -23.55 -26.42 24.15
C LYS A 142 -24.35 -25.18 23.82
N GLU A 143 -23.75 -23.99 23.91
CA GLU A 143 -24.38 -22.71 23.66
C GLU A 143 -24.24 -22.25 22.20
N VAL A 144 -23.35 -22.86 21.41
CA VAL A 144 -23.06 -22.45 20.03
C VAL A 144 -24.31 -22.40 19.16
N TYR A 145 -25.19 -23.41 19.31
CA TYR A 145 -26.45 -23.44 18.58
C TYR A 145 -27.35 -22.24 18.90
N ARG A 146 -27.43 -21.86 20.17
CA ARG A 146 -28.17 -20.69 20.63
C ARG A 146 -27.60 -19.39 20.04
N PHE A 147 -26.28 -19.23 20.08
CA PHE A 147 -25.61 -18.07 19.50
C PHE A 147 -25.77 -18.01 17.97
N SER A 148 -25.74 -19.15 17.28
CA SER A 148 -26.01 -19.22 15.85
C SER A 148 -27.44 -18.78 15.51
N GLN A 149 -28.43 -19.19 16.32
CA GLN A 149 -29.82 -18.73 16.12
C GLN A 149 -29.96 -17.23 16.38
N LEU A 150 -29.28 -16.69 17.39
CA LEU A 150 -29.26 -15.24 17.65
C LEU A 150 -28.60 -14.49 16.50
N GLN A 151 -27.52 -14.99 15.93
CA GLN A 151 -26.86 -14.39 14.76
C GLN A 151 -27.78 -14.36 13.54
N LEU A 152 -28.50 -15.45 13.26
CA LEU A 152 -29.46 -15.53 12.15
C LEU A 152 -30.69 -14.65 12.35
N ALA A 153 -31.13 -14.45 13.58
CA ALA A 153 -32.28 -13.62 13.91
C ALA A 153 -31.98 -12.12 13.93
N GLN A 154 -30.70 -11.74 13.90
CA GLN A 154 -30.29 -10.34 13.95
C GLN A 154 -30.77 -9.57 12.72
N LYS A 155 -31.43 -8.45 12.96
CA LYS A 155 -31.73 -7.45 11.93
C LYS A 155 -30.57 -6.47 11.81
N PRO A 156 -30.34 -5.83 10.64
CA PRO A 156 -29.41 -4.72 10.53
C PRO A 156 -29.71 -3.65 11.59
N ASN A 157 -28.75 -3.31 12.41
CA ASN A 157 -28.86 -2.42 13.59
C ASN A 157 -29.52 -3.01 14.84
N ASP A 158 -29.66 -4.32 14.95
CA ASP A 158 -30.17 -4.95 16.18
C ASP A 158 -29.05 -5.04 17.22
N SER A 159 -29.29 -4.54 18.42
CA SER A 159 -28.36 -4.52 19.55
C SER A 159 -28.66 -5.69 20.46
N THR A 160 -28.02 -6.82 20.17
CA THR A 160 -28.30 -8.08 20.87
C THR A 160 -27.48 -8.25 22.14
N PHE A 161 -26.33 -7.57 22.23
CA PHE A 161 -25.39 -7.73 23.34
C PHE A 161 -25.01 -6.40 23.97
N THR A 162 -24.87 -6.43 25.28
CA THR A 162 -24.27 -5.35 26.08
C THR A 162 -22.98 -5.88 26.71
N ILE A 163 -21.97 -5.02 26.80
CA ILE A 163 -20.72 -5.32 27.51
C ILE A 163 -20.82 -4.71 28.89
N ALA A 164 -20.49 -5.48 29.92
CA ALA A 164 -20.42 -5.00 31.28
C ALA A 164 -19.00 -5.11 31.83
N PHE A 165 -18.55 -4.07 32.52
CA PHE A 165 -17.29 -4.05 33.25
C PHE A 165 -17.61 -4.07 34.75
N GLY A 166 -17.65 -5.27 35.33
CA GLY A 166 -18.16 -5.43 36.69
C GLY A 166 -19.64 -5.07 36.78
N ASN A 167 -19.99 -4.06 37.55
CA ASN A 167 -21.36 -3.56 37.70
C ASN A 167 -21.76 -2.47 36.69
N ASP A 168 -20.80 -1.97 35.91
CA ASP A 168 -21.06 -0.88 34.97
C ASP A 168 -21.35 -1.44 33.58
N ILE A 169 -22.51 -1.11 33.03
CA ILE A 169 -22.93 -1.49 31.69
C ILE A 169 -22.41 -0.45 30.68
N TYR A 170 -21.68 -0.94 29.67
CA TYR A 170 -21.20 -0.07 28.61
C TYR A 170 -22.41 0.41 27.75
N PRO A 171 -22.48 1.72 27.44
CA PRO A 171 -23.66 2.31 26.84
C PRO A 171 -23.89 1.91 25.37
N LEU A 172 -22.91 1.29 24.73
CA LEU A 172 -23.03 0.83 23.36
C LEU A 172 -23.42 -0.65 23.33
N HIS A 173 -24.24 -1.00 22.37
CA HIS A 173 -24.71 -2.35 22.12
C HIS A 173 -23.91 -2.98 20.98
N GLY A 174 -23.73 -4.29 21.01
CA GLY A 174 -23.02 -5.05 20.00
C GLY A 174 -23.90 -6.09 19.31
N SER A 175 -23.43 -6.56 18.18
CA SER A 175 -24.01 -7.65 17.40
C SER A 175 -22.99 -8.75 17.18
N ILE A 176 -23.44 -10.00 16.95
CA ILE A 176 -22.54 -11.11 16.62
C ILE A 176 -22.13 -10.97 15.16
N ASN A 177 -20.86 -10.68 14.91
CA ASN A 177 -20.33 -10.61 13.57
C ASN A 177 -19.90 -11.98 13.03
N LEU A 178 -19.22 -12.74 13.86
CA LEU A 178 -18.62 -14.02 13.48
C LEU A 178 -18.72 -15.01 14.66
N ILE A 179 -19.08 -16.23 14.37
CA ILE A 179 -18.86 -17.37 15.23
C ILE A 179 -17.77 -18.20 14.57
N ASP A 180 -16.60 -18.29 15.20
CA ASP A 180 -15.52 -19.12 14.69
C ASP A 180 -15.95 -20.59 14.73
N ARG A 181 -15.56 -21.35 13.71
CA ARG A 181 -15.82 -22.78 13.61
C ARG A 181 -14.69 -23.64 14.14
N ALA A 182 -13.58 -23.00 14.52
CA ALA A 182 -12.46 -23.67 15.14
C ALA A 182 -12.77 -23.91 16.62
N VAL A 183 -12.84 -25.18 17.01
CA VAL A 183 -12.96 -25.58 18.42
C VAL A 183 -11.56 -25.65 19.01
N ASP A 184 -11.31 -25.01 20.13
CA ASP A 184 -10.07 -25.21 20.87
C ASP A 184 -10.03 -26.64 21.38
N PRO A 185 -9.09 -27.49 20.88
CA PRO A 185 -9.04 -28.92 21.27
C PRO A 185 -8.69 -29.15 22.75
N GLN A 186 -8.20 -28.13 23.46
CA GLN A 186 -7.84 -28.24 24.88
C GLN A 186 -9.00 -27.86 25.80
N THR A 187 -9.82 -26.89 25.41
CA THR A 187 -10.92 -26.38 26.25
C THR A 187 -12.29 -26.82 25.77
N GLY A 188 -12.43 -27.29 24.53
CA GLY A 188 -13.71 -27.62 23.89
C GLY A 188 -14.61 -26.41 23.61
N ASN A 189 -14.06 -25.21 23.67
CA ASN A 189 -14.79 -23.96 23.42
C ASN A 189 -14.57 -23.46 21.98
N TYR A 190 -15.57 -22.75 21.46
CA TYR A 190 -15.55 -22.03 20.19
C TYR A 190 -15.15 -20.59 20.39
#